data_cfc8eed8904f0ed0784377414e22f1bb
#
_entry.id   cfc8eed8904f0ed0784377414e22f1bb
#
_cell.length_a   1.000
_cell.length_b   1.000
_cell.length_c   1.000
_cell.angle_alpha   90.00
_cell.angle_beta   90.00
_cell.angle_gamma   90.00
#
_symmetry.space_group_name_H-M   'P 1'
#
loop_
_entity.id
_entity.type
_entity.pdbx_description
1 polymer ?
#
loop_
_entity_poly.entity_id
_entity_poly.type
_entity_poly.pdbx_seq_one_letter_code
_entity_poly.pdbx_strand_id
1 'polypeptide(L)'
;LGTTTFYNLTVTHTAAKEVDFAVRSGNPLTITNVFTVAGSAANLIKLYSTVGATKWYIKPTGTASVSYADVKDGGCDASAITMAPTNTTDSGNNESCWGLTVAPTISFALGSNSIALGTLSTSVARFSSHTISAASNATSGFSISYKGLSLASGANSIPVYTAGASSPGTAGFGINLVDNGNPDVGATVTTNSGTCGINTNYDDINAYSFVSDVTTTITSITAAANCIFTASYVGNISSVTPAGAYSTTLTYIVTGTF
;
A
#
# COMPACT_ATOMS: atom_id res chain seq x y z
N LEU A 1 -10.90 -35.12 15.06
CA LEU A 1 -10.21 -36.04 14.17
C LEU A 1 -8.97 -36.55 14.89
N GLY A 2 -8.70 -37.89 14.85
CA GLY A 2 -7.47 -38.46 15.40
C GLY A 2 -6.21 -38.14 14.59
N THR A 3 -5.04 -38.50 15.12
CA THR A 3 -3.76 -38.38 14.38
C THR A 3 -3.80 -39.25 13.13
N THR A 4 -3.36 -38.73 12.00
CA THR A 4 -3.23 -39.47 10.74
C THR A 4 -1.81 -39.30 10.25
N THR A 5 -1.13 -40.42 10.01
CA THR A 5 0.25 -40.44 9.53
C THR A 5 0.32 -41.17 8.20
N PHE A 6 0.94 -40.55 7.22
CA PHE A 6 1.33 -41.18 5.94
C PHE A 6 2.85 -41.32 5.88
N TYR A 7 3.29 -42.39 5.26
CA TYR A 7 4.70 -42.50 4.87
C TYR A 7 4.99 -41.55 3.71
N ASN A 8 4.18 -41.63 2.63
CA ASN A 8 4.21 -40.70 1.51
C ASN A 8 2.80 -40.15 1.29
N LEU A 9 2.69 -38.86 0.90
CA LEU A 9 1.47 -38.29 0.39
C LEU A 9 1.78 -37.59 -0.95
N THR A 10 1.13 -38.06 -2.01
CA THR A 10 1.31 -37.52 -3.35
C THR A 10 -0.02 -37.04 -3.92
N VAL A 11 -0.06 -35.80 -4.37
CA VAL A 11 -1.16 -35.19 -5.08
C VAL A 11 -0.65 -34.68 -6.42
N THR A 12 -0.97 -35.38 -7.49
CA THR A 12 -0.53 -35.00 -8.85
C THR A 12 -1.71 -35.02 -9.80
N HIS A 13 -1.87 -33.96 -10.59
CA HIS A 13 -2.92 -33.90 -11.58
C HIS A 13 -2.57 -32.93 -12.72
N THR A 14 -2.97 -33.25 -13.95
CA THR A 14 -2.75 -32.41 -15.16
C THR A 14 -3.91 -31.46 -15.46
N ALA A 15 -5.08 -31.66 -14.83
CA ALA A 15 -6.23 -30.74 -14.87
C ALA A 15 -6.37 -30.03 -13.52
N ALA A 16 -7.12 -28.93 -13.50
CA ALA A 16 -7.42 -28.24 -12.22
C ALA A 16 -8.07 -29.18 -11.22
N LYS A 17 -7.56 -29.24 -10.02
CA LYS A 17 -8.02 -30.11 -8.94
C LYS A 17 -8.04 -29.35 -7.63
N GLU A 18 -9.11 -29.53 -6.88
CA GLU A 18 -9.21 -29.04 -5.50
C GLU A 18 -9.10 -30.21 -4.53
N VAL A 19 -8.32 -30.02 -3.48
CA VAL A 19 -8.12 -30.96 -2.38
C VAL A 19 -8.43 -30.23 -1.09
N ASP A 20 -9.54 -30.59 -0.50
CA ASP A 20 -10.00 -29.99 0.75
C ASP A 20 -9.45 -30.76 1.95
N PHE A 21 -8.79 -30.03 2.82
CA PHE A 21 -8.26 -30.55 4.05
C PHE A 21 -9.20 -30.20 5.22
N ALA A 22 -9.57 -31.22 6.00
CA ALA A 22 -10.33 -31.00 7.22
C ALA A 22 -9.49 -30.21 8.25
N VAL A 23 -10.14 -29.29 8.95
CA VAL A 23 -9.49 -28.56 10.06
C VAL A 23 -9.00 -29.53 11.12
N ARG A 24 -7.72 -29.41 11.50
CA ARG A 24 -7.02 -30.34 12.38
C ARG A 24 -6.17 -29.61 13.43
N SER A 25 -6.76 -28.65 14.14
CA SER A 25 -6.07 -27.94 15.23
C SER A 25 -5.53 -28.94 16.28
N GLY A 26 -4.23 -28.89 16.54
CA GLY A 26 -3.56 -29.76 17.50
C GLY A 26 -3.30 -31.23 17.05
N ASN A 27 -3.81 -31.63 15.88
CA ASN A 27 -3.59 -32.98 15.31
C ASN A 27 -3.26 -32.88 13.83
N PRO A 28 -2.06 -32.45 13.43
CA PRO A 28 -1.67 -32.23 12.05
C PRO A 28 -1.65 -33.54 11.26
N LEU A 29 -1.83 -33.44 9.95
CA LEU A 29 -1.60 -34.54 9.02
C LEU A 29 -0.08 -34.76 8.89
N THR A 30 0.43 -35.83 9.44
CA THR A 30 1.86 -36.14 9.46
C THR A 30 2.29 -36.91 8.22
N ILE A 31 3.36 -36.46 7.55
CA ILE A 31 4.01 -37.15 6.43
C ILE A 31 5.48 -37.40 6.79
N THR A 32 5.83 -38.67 6.93
CA THR A 32 7.13 -39.04 7.50
C THR A 32 8.27 -39.16 6.47
N ASN A 33 7.96 -39.35 5.19
CA ASN A 33 8.96 -39.47 4.14
C ASN A 33 8.82 -38.40 3.05
N VAL A 34 7.89 -38.54 2.11
CA VAL A 34 7.77 -37.59 0.99
C VAL A 34 6.36 -36.98 0.92
N PHE A 35 6.30 -35.66 0.88
CA PHE A 35 5.11 -34.89 0.51
C PHE A 35 5.29 -34.31 -0.88
N THR A 36 4.47 -34.71 -1.84
CA THR A 36 4.53 -34.24 -3.22
C THR A 36 3.21 -33.64 -3.65
N VAL A 37 3.24 -32.41 -4.17
CA VAL A 37 2.14 -31.77 -4.90
C VAL A 37 2.68 -31.30 -6.24
N ALA A 38 2.09 -31.76 -7.35
CA ALA A 38 2.52 -31.35 -8.69
C ALA A 38 1.32 -31.12 -9.60
N GLY A 39 1.01 -29.85 -9.83
CA GLY A 39 0.05 -29.39 -10.84
C GLY A 39 0.75 -29.06 -12.17
N SER A 40 0.13 -28.16 -12.94
CA SER A 40 0.70 -27.61 -14.17
C SER A 40 0.45 -26.11 -14.27
N ALA A 41 1.19 -25.41 -15.13
CA ALA A 41 1.10 -23.95 -15.29
C ALA A 41 -0.33 -23.44 -15.60
N ALA A 42 -1.10 -24.23 -16.37
CA ALA A 42 -2.49 -23.89 -16.71
C ALA A 42 -3.51 -24.37 -15.65
N ASN A 43 -3.12 -25.29 -14.75
CA ASN A 43 -4.03 -25.98 -13.84
C ASN A 43 -3.35 -26.18 -12.50
N LEU A 44 -3.51 -25.22 -11.60
CA LEU A 44 -3.02 -25.31 -10.24
C LEU A 44 -3.81 -26.35 -9.44
N ILE A 45 -3.13 -27.05 -8.56
CA ILE A 45 -3.78 -27.88 -7.54
C ILE A 45 -4.12 -26.99 -6.34
N LYS A 46 -5.39 -26.82 -6.05
CA LYS A 46 -5.86 -26.08 -4.89
C LYS A 46 -5.78 -26.92 -3.63
N LEU A 47 -5.11 -26.45 -2.61
CA LEU A 47 -4.99 -27.05 -1.28
C LEU A 47 -5.68 -26.13 -0.27
N TYR A 48 -6.94 -26.40 0.03
CA TYR A 48 -7.78 -25.51 0.79
C TYR A 48 -8.30 -26.16 2.06
N SER A 49 -8.74 -25.35 3.00
CA SER A 49 -9.47 -25.80 4.18
C SER A 49 -10.93 -26.09 3.84
N THR A 50 -11.50 -27.14 4.41
CA THR A 50 -12.96 -27.36 4.37
C THR A 50 -13.77 -26.28 5.07
N VAL A 51 -13.12 -25.42 5.87
CA VAL A 51 -13.74 -24.29 6.58
C VAL A 51 -12.94 -23.03 6.27
N GLY A 52 -13.54 -22.11 5.51
CA GLY A 52 -12.89 -20.85 5.11
C GLY A 52 -12.38 -20.05 6.30
N ALA A 53 -11.23 -19.41 6.12
CA ALA A 53 -10.51 -18.65 7.13
C ALA A 53 -10.07 -19.46 8.38
N THR A 54 -10.16 -20.78 8.33
CA THR A 54 -9.72 -21.67 9.42
C THR A 54 -8.61 -22.58 8.92
N LYS A 55 -7.48 -22.57 9.58
CA LYS A 55 -6.30 -23.32 9.13
C LYS A 55 -6.49 -24.84 9.24
N TRP A 56 -6.07 -25.54 8.20
CA TRP A 56 -5.77 -26.96 8.24
C TRP A 56 -4.28 -27.16 8.50
N TYR A 57 -3.89 -28.21 9.19
CA TYR A 57 -2.52 -28.39 9.65
C TYR A 57 -1.86 -29.63 9.06
N ILE A 58 -0.63 -29.44 8.56
CA ILE A 58 0.21 -30.48 7.99
C ILE A 58 1.58 -30.52 8.71
N LYS A 59 2.18 -31.70 8.77
CA LYS A 59 3.49 -31.91 9.38
C LYS A 59 4.35 -32.82 8.49
N PRO A 60 4.93 -32.33 7.41
CA PRO A 60 5.97 -33.04 6.72
C PRO A 60 7.26 -33.03 7.56
N THR A 61 7.87 -34.20 7.76
CA THR A 61 9.11 -34.35 8.53
C THR A 61 10.26 -34.89 7.68
N GLY A 62 9.96 -35.40 6.48
CA GLY A 62 10.97 -35.86 5.51
C GLY A 62 11.29 -34.81 4.45
N THR A 63 10.91 -35.06 3.19
CA THR A 63 11.07 -34.09 2.10
C THR A 63 9.73 -33.58 1.59
N ALA A 64 9.70 -32.34 1.09
CA ALA A 64 8.53 -31.77 0.44
C ALA A 64 8.90 -31.23 -0.95
N SER A 65 8.07 -31.56 -1.95
CA SER A 65 8.14 -31.01 -3.30
C SER A 65 6.75 -30.52 -3.69
N VAL A 66 6.56 -29.20 -3.70
CA VAL A 66 5.29 -28.56 -4.04
C VAL A 66 5.50 -27.66 -5.24
N SER A 67 4.75 -27.90 -6.33
CA SER A 67 4.82 -27.08 -7.53
C SER A 67 3.46 -26.91 -8.18
N TYR A 68 3.22 -25.72 -8.78
CA TYR A 68 1.97 -25.41 -9.45
C TYR A 68 0.74 -25.69 -8.57
N ALA A 69 0.78 -25.20 -7.34
CA ALA A 69 -0.32 -25.30 -6.38
C ALA A 69 -0.90 -23.90 -6.08
N ASP A 70 -2.06 -23.89 -5.49
CA ASP A 70 -2.69 -22.72 -4.89
C ASP A 70 -3.05 -23.09 -3.46
N VAL A 71 -2.43 -22.44 -2.47
CA VAL A 71 -2.55 -22.80 -1.06
C VAL A 71 -3.34 -21.73 -0.32
N LYS A 72 -4.34 -22.15 0.43
CA LYS A 72 -5.15 -21.27 1.28
C LYS A 72 -5.42 -21.92 2.64
N ASP A 73 -5.33 -21.10 3.68
CA ASP A 73 -5.55 -21.52 5.07
C ASP A 73 -4.60 -22.66 5.52
N GLY A 74 -3.41 -22.74 4.93
CA GLY A 74 -2.42 -23.77 5.21
C GLY A 74 -1.63 -23.49 6.49
N GLY A 75 -1.87 -24.27 7.54
CA GLY A 75 -1.08 -24.29 8.76
C GLY A 75 -0.05 -25.41 8.79
N CYS A 76 0.92 -25.33 9.70
CA CYS A 76 1.89 -26.37 9.94
C CYS A 76 2.21 -26.54 11.42
N ASP A 77 2.58 -27.75 11.77
CA ASP A 77 3.15 -28.04 13.10
C ASP A 77 4.52 -27.38 13.25
N ALA A 78 4.88 -26.93 14.45
CA ALA A 78 6.15 -26.26 14.73
C ALA A 78 7.40 -27.09 14.38
N SER A 79 7.26 -28.40 14.26
CA SER A 79 8.33 -29.32 13.85
C SER A 79 8.24 -29.76 12.38
N ALA A 80 7.36 -29.15 11.57
CA ALA A 80 7.33 -29.37 10.13
C ALA A 80 8.57 -28.75 9.45
N ILE A 81 9.00 -29.38 8.34
CA ILE A 81 10.03 -28.77 7.48
C ILE A 81 9.45 -27.57 6.72
N THR A 82 10.30 -26.62 6.31
CA THR A 82 9.90 -25.57 5.38
C THR A 82 9.72 -26.12 3.98
N MET A 83 8.58 -25.87 3.36
CA MET A 83 8.17 -26.47 2.09
C MET A 83 8.53 -25.61 0.89
N ALA A 84 9.42 -24.86 0.70
CA ALA A 84 9.88 -24.04 -0.42
C ALA A 84 9.18 -24.31 -1.79
N PRO A 85 7.90 -24.04 -1.97
CA PRO A 85 7.16 -24.40 -3.18
C PRO A 85 7.59 -23.54 -4.38
N THR A 86 7.41 -24.09 -5.59
CA THR A 86 7.73 -23.40 -6.85
C THR A 86 6.45 -23.18 -7.69
N ASN A 87 6.37 -22.02 -8.37
CA ASN A 87 5.21 -21.69 -9.22
C ASN A 87 3.85 -21.84 -8.50
N THR A 88 3.80 -21.48 -7.23
CA THR A 88 2.67 -21.70 -6.34
C THR A 88 2.07 -20.36 -5.96
N THR A 89 0.72 -20.29 -5.94
CA THR A 89 -0.03 -19.13 -5.53
C THR A 89 -0.31 -19.18 -4.02
N ASP A 90 -0.19 -18.05 -3.34
CA ASP A 90 -0.62 -17.84 -1.97
C ASP A 90 -2.01 -17.18 -1.98
N SER A 91 -3.06 -17.96 -1.74
CA SER A 91 -4.42 -17.44 -1.60
C SER A 91 -4.77 -16.96 -0.19
N GLY A 92 -3.76 -16.85 0.67
CA GLY A 92 -3.83 -16.17 1.97
C GLY A 92 -4.03 -17.10 3.16
N ASN A 93 -3.78 -16.50 4.35
CA ASN A 93 -3.88 -17.15 5.66
C ASN A 93 -2.97 -18.38 5.84
N ASN A 94 -1.85 -18.46 5.09
CA ASN A 94 -0.88 -19.53 5.20
C ASN A 94 0.19 -19.22 6.26
N GLU A 95 0.77 -20.25 6.86
CA GLU A 95 1.91 -20.10 7.80
C GLU A 95 3.26 -20.12 7.06
N SER A 96 4.28 -19.57 7.71
CA SER A 96 5.61 -19.37 7.13
C SER A 96 6.33 -20.66 6.68
N CYS A 97 5.98 -21.81 7.23
CA CYS A 97 6.52 -23.11 6.81
C CYS A 97 6.19 -23.48 5.36
N TRP A 98 5.12 -22.91 4.80
CA TRP A 98 4.83 -23.06 3.38
C TRP A 98 5.87 -22.38 2.50
N GLY A 99 6.64 -21.40 3.03
CA GLY A 99 7.64 -20.68 2.24
C GLY A 99 7.05 -19.92 1.03
N LEU A 100 5.75 -19.62 1.07
CA LEU A 100 5.08 -18.88 0.02
C LEU A 100 5.45 -17.42 0.11
N THR A 101 5.84 -16.84 -1.00
CA THR A 101 6.09 -15.41 -1.12
C THR A 101 4.92 -14.79 -1.86
N VAL A 102 4.18 -13.93 -1.18
CA VAL A 102 3.17 -13.08 -1.85
C VAL A 102 3.92 -12.12 -2.77
N ALA A 103 3.57 -12.11 -4.05
CA ALA A 103 4.15 -11.15 -4.98
C ALA A 103 3.91 -9.71 -4.47
N PRO A 104 4.94 -8.86 -4.44
CA PRO A 104 4.77 -7.49 -4.04
C PRO A 104 3.78 -6.77 -4.95
N THR A 105 2.87 -6.03 -4.34
CA THR A 105 1.86 -5.23 -5.02
C THR A 105 1.90 -3.80 -4.53
N ILE A 106 1.51 -2.87 -5.38
CA ILE A 106 1.28 -1.49 -5.01
C ILE A 106 -0.02 -1.02 -5.63
N SER A 107 -0.82 -0.27 -4.88
CA SER A 107 -2.02 0.40 -5.37
C SER A 107 -1.93 1.89 -5.06
N PHE A 108 -2.53 2.70 -5.93
CA PHE A 108 -2.52 4.15 -5.82
C PHE A 108 -3.79 4.74 -6.43
N ALA A 109 -4.40 5.69 -5.73
CA ALA A 109 -5.55 6.43 -6.23
C ALA A 109 -5.58 7.87 -5.70
N LEU A 110 -6.04 8.79 -6.53
CA LEU A 110 -6.36 10.16 -6.14
C LEU A 110 -7.89 10.30 -5.99
N GLY A 111 -8.34 10.97 -4.94
CA GLY A 111 -9.76 11.25 -4.73
C GLY A 111 -10.33 12.28 -5.72
N SER A 112 -9.46 13.11 -6.30
CA SER A 112 -9.80 14.03 -7.40
C SER A 112 -8.56 14.28 -8.26
N ASN A 113 -8.78 14.46 -9.55
CA ASN A 113 -7.75 14.89 -10.52
C ASN A 113 -7.82 16.38 -10.85
N SER A 114 -8.73 17.12 -10.21
CA SER A 114 -8.91 18.57 -10.39
C SER A 114 -9.25 19.23 -9.06
N ILE A 115 -8.50 20.27 -8.73
CA ILE A 115 -8.66 21.04 -7.49
C ILE A 115 -8.84 22.51 -7.87
N ALA A 116 -9.94 23.11 -7.39
CA ALA A 116 -10.23 24.53 -7.59
C ALA A 116 -10.02 25.30 -6.28
N LEU A 117 -9.12 26.28 -6.28
CA LEU A 117 -8.95 27.23 -5.18
C LEU A 117 -9.96 28.38 -5.23
N GLY A 118 -10.65 28.53 -6.36
CA GLY A 118 -11.60 29.65 -6.57
C GLY A 118 -10.90 30.99 -6.79
N THR A 119 -11.62 32.06 -6.57
CA THR A 119 -11.08 33.44 -6.73
C THR A 119 -10.15 33.77 -5.58
N LEU A 120 -8.88 34.02 -5.88
CA LEU A 120 -7.87 34.43 -4.91
C LEU A 120 -8.10 35.91 -4.52
N SER A 121 -7.86 36.26 -3.26
CA SER A 121 -7.96 37.62 -2.74
C SER A 121 -6.85 37.94 -1.75
N THR A 122 -6.57 39.20 -1.51
CA THR A 122 -5.57 39.64 -0.55
C THR A 122 -6.02 39.58 0.91
N SER A 123 -7.29 39.30 1.15
CA SER A 123 -7.90 39.35 2.51
C SER A 123 -8.24 37.96 3.06
N VAL A 124 -8.32 36.95 2.20
CA VAL A 124 -8.73 35.57 2.59
C VAL A 124 -7.88 34.55 1.88
N ALA A 125 -7.33 33.62 2.62
CA ALA A 125 -6.66 32.45 2.06
C ALA A 125 -7.65 31.59 1.26
N ARG A 126 -7.22 31.03 0.15
CA ARG A 126 -7.97 30.04 -0.60
C ARG A 126 -7.30 28.69 -0.50
N PHE A 127 -8.10 27.69 -0.28
CA PHE A 127 -7.64 26.33 -0.04
C PHE A 127 -8.62 25.29 -0.58
N SER A 128 -8.12 24.12 -0.83
CA SER A 128 -8.90 22.96 -1.20
C SER A 128 -8.05 21.71 -0.94
N SER A 129 -8.66 20.53 -0.98
CA SER A 129 -7.97 19.29 -0.72
C SER A 129 -8.53 18.12 -1.53
N HIS A 130 -7.76 17.06 -1.64
CA HIS A 130 -8.22 15.75 -2.08
C HIS A 130 -7.47 14.64 -1.35
N THR A 131 -8.02 13.44 -1.37
CA THR A 131 -7.35 12.27 -0.78
C THR A 131 -6.33 11.66 -1.72
N ILE A 132 -5.28 11.09 -1.15
CA ILE A 132 -4.28 10.25 -1.80
C ILE A 132 -4.30 8.91 -1.07
N SER A 133 -4.74 7.85 -1.73
CA SER A 133 -4.75 6.50 -1.18
C SER A 133 -3.61 5.69 -1.78
N ALA A 134 -2.81 5.05 -0.94
CA ALA A 134 -1.75 4.16 -1.38
C ALA A 134 -1.62 2.96 -0.44
N ALA A 135 -1.42 1.78 -1.03
CA ALA A 135 -1.18 0.57 -0.25
C ALA A 135 -0.16 -0.33 -0.94
N SER A 136 0.65 -1.00 -0.13
CA SER A 136 1.61 -2.01 -0.59
C SER A 136 1.74 -3.12 0.45
N ASN A 137 1.91 -4.35 -0.02
CA ASN A 137 2.29 -5.49 0.80
C ASN A 137 3.81 -5.72 0.82
N ALA A 138 4.60 -4.87 0.14
CA ALA A 138 6.06 -4.96 0.13
C ALA A 138 6.64 -4.72 1.51
N THR A 139 7.58 -5.57 1.93
CA THR A 139 8.21 -5.49 3.28
C THR A 139 9.04 -4.23 3.48
N SER A 140 9.51 -3.60 2.40
CA SER A 140 10.25 -2.34 2.42
C SER A 140 9.37 -1.12 2.10
N GLY A 141 8.05 -1.31 1.94
CA GLY A 141 7.06 -0.25 1.85
C GLY A 141 7.00 0.49 0.52
N PHE A 142 6.73 1.79 0.58
CA PHE A 142 6.59 2.66 -0.59
C PHE A 142 6.82 4.13 -0.24
N SER A 143 7.01 4.96 -1.24
CA SER A 143 7.03 6.41 -1.10
C SER A 143 6.03 7.07 -2.05
N ILE A 144 5.54 8.25 -1.66
CA ILE A 144 4.75 9.14 -2.53
C ILE A 144 5.53 10.42 -2.73
N SER A 145 5.66 10.83 -3.98
CA SER A 145 6.30 12.08 -4.38
C SER A 145 5.35 12.87 -5.29
N TYR A 146 5.59 14.16 -5.41
CA TYR A 146 4.98 14.98 -6.46
C TYR A 146 6.05 15.68 -7.29
N LYS A 147 5.67 16.10 -8.49
CA LYS A 147 6.41 17.03 -9.34
C LYS A 147 5.46 17.99 -10.02
N GLY A 148 5.84 19.23 -10.14
CA GLY A 148 5.12 20.28 -10.88
C GLY A 148 5.67 21.66 -10.61
N LEU A 149 5.13 22.66 -11.29
CA LEU A 149 5.45 24.06 -11.08
C LEU A 149 4.52 24.70 -10.05
N SER A 150 4.85 25.86 -9.51
CA SER A 150 3.93 26.67 -8.74
C SER A 150 2.76 27.16 -9.62
N LEU A 151 1.72 27.70 -8.99
CA LEU A 151 0.62 28.34 -9.69
C LEU A 151 1.12 29.47 -10.59
N ALA A 152 0.75 29.45 -11.86
CA ALA A 152 1.21 30.44 -12.84
C ALA A 152 0.08 30.91 -13.77
N SER A 153 0.20 32.16 -14.24
CA SER A 153 -0.61 32.77 -15.30
C SER A 153 0.31 33.47 -16.30
N GLY A 154 0.56 32.83 -17.44
CA GLY A 154 1.57 33.25 -18.40
C GLY A 154 2.98 33.27 -17.76
N ALA A 155 3.66 34.40 -17.77
CA ALA A 155 4.98 34.56 -17.17
C ALA A 155 4.95 34.87 -15.67
N ASN A 156 3.77 35.07 -15.08
CA ASN A 156 3.62 35.39 -13.66
C ASN A 156 3.39 34.12 -12.85
N SER A 157 4.17 33.91 -11.79
CA SER A 157 4.01 32.78 -10.88
C SER A 157 3.79 33.25 -9.45
N ILE A 158 3.06 32.47 -8.67
CA ILE A 158 2.91 32.66 -7.23
C ILE A 158 4.14 32.05 -6.54
N PRO A 159 4.82 32.79 -5.64
CA PRO A 159 5.92 32.25 -4.84
C PRO A 159 5.48 30.98 -4.07
N VAL A 160 6.44 30.12 -3.74
CA VAL A 160 6.17 28.90 -2.96
C VAL A 160 6.37 29.16 -1.46
N TYR A 161 5.62 28.42 -0.64
CA TYR A 161 5.93 28.31 0.78
C TYR A 161 7.07 27.32 1.04
N THR A 162 7.87 27.59 2.07
CA THR A 162 8.93 26.71 2.58
C THR A 162 8.67 26.54 4.08
N ALA A 163 7.88 25.55 4.45
CA ALA A 163 7.38 25.31 5.80
C ALA A 163 6.76 26.58 6.43
N GLY A 164 5.97 27.31 5.65
CA GLY A 164 5.42 28.61 6.01
C GLY A 164 3.93 28.58 6.26
N ALA A 165 3.47 29.42 7.22
CA ALA A 165 2.04 29.60 7.47
C ALA A 165 1.36 30.36 6.32
N SER A 166 0.10 29.98 6.03
CA SER A 166 -0.74 30.73 5.11
C SER A 166 -1.00 32.13 5.66
N SER A 167 -0.73 33.17 4.86
CA SER A 167 -0.92 34.59 5.24
C SER A 167 -1.60 35.35 4.11
N PRO A 168 -2.90 35.66 4.22
CA PRO A 168 -3.59 36.51 3.25
C PRO A 168 -2.87 37.83 3.07
N GLY A 169 -2.77 38.32 1.82
CA GLY A 169 -2.03 39.55 1.49
C GLY A 169 -0.53 39.31 1.22
N THR A 170 -0.01 38.14 1.53
CA THR A 170 1.33 37.67 1.14
C THR A 170 1.18 36.53 0.12
N ALA A 171 1.77 36.71 -1.08
CA ALA A 171 1.64 35.70 -2.12
C ALA A 171 2.38 34.41 -1.72
N GLY A 172 1.70 33.25 -1.89
CA GLY A 172 2.29 31.97 -1.56
C GLY A 172 1.41 30.80 -2.02
N PHE A 173 2.06 29.71 -2.45
CA PHE A 173 1.43 28.43 -2.77
C PHE A 173 2.15 27.30 -2.05
N GLY A 174 1.39 26.37 -1.49
CA GLY A 174 1.97 25.21 -0.79
C GLY A 174 1.02 24.06 -0.60
N ILE A 175 1.58 22.93 -0.19
CA ILE A 175 0.91 21.67 0.11
C ILE A 175 1.20 21.30 1.56
N ASN A 176 0.24 20.59 2.18
CA ASN A 176 0.38 19.99 3.49
C ASN A 176 -0.43 18.67 3.52
N LEU A 177 -0.07 17.73 4.38
CA LEU A 177 -0.71 16.40 4.46
C LEU A 177 -1.37 16.12 5.82
N VAL A 178 -1.50 17.12 6.66
CA VAL A 178 -2.13 17.00 7.99
C VAL A 178 -3.43 17.77 8.07
N ASP A 179 -4.13 17.58 9.18
CA ASP A 179 -5.31 18.34 9.55
C ASP A 179 -4.88 19.74 10.03
N ASN A 180 -5.35 20.77 9.37
CA ASN A 180 -4.96 22.15 9.62
C ASN A 180 -6.16 22.94 10.16
N GLY A 181 -5.93 23.75 11.18
CA GLY A 181 -6.98 24.61 11.73
C GLY A 181 -6.99 26.04 11.15
N ASN A 182 -5.93 26.45 10.43
CA ASN A 182 -5.87 27.79 9.85
C ASN A 182 -5.04 27.84 8.54
N PRO A 183 -5.67 27.82 7.36
CA PRO A 183 -7.10 27.60 7.15
C PRO A 183 -7.53 26.19 7.57
N ASP A 184 -8.81 26.03 7.91
CA ASP A 184 -9.39 24.72 8.27
C ASP A 184 -9.52 23.86 7.01
N VAL A 185 -8.53 23.05 6.75
CA VAL A 185 -8.40 22.17 5.57
C VAL A 185 -7.48 20.99 5.87
N GLY A 186 -7.82 19.86 5.34
CA GLY A 186 -7.05 18.63 5.54
C GLY A 186 -7.81 17.59 6.35
N ALA A 187 -7.13 16.58 6.76
CA ALA A 187 -7.59 15.57 7.69
C ALA A 187 -6.40 14.80 8.26
N THR A 188 -6.58 14.26 9.44
CA THR A 188 -5.63 13.30 10.01
C THR A 188 -5.46 12.08 9.08
N VAL A 189 -4.23 11.60 8.93
CA VAL A 189 -3.93 10.42 8.13
C VAL A 189 -4.74 9.21 8.62
N THR A 190 -5.44 8.55 7.70
CA THR A 190 -6.12 7.29 8.00
C THR A 190 -5.17 6.13 7.74
N THR A 191 -4.88 5.38 8.80
CA THR A 191 -4.07 4.16 8.75
C THR A 191 -4.98 2.94 8.80
N ASN A 192 -5.18 2.28 7.66
CA ASN A 192 -5.96 1.04 7.58
C ASN A 192 -5.12 -0.17 8.00
N SER A 193 -3.81 -0.15 7.72
CA SER A 193 -2.83 -1.13 8.22
C SER A 193 -1.42 -0.55 8.16
N GLY A 194 -0.49 -1.10 8.95
CA GLY A 194 0.91 -0.68 9.01
C GLY A 194 1.09 0.68 9.71
N THR A 195 2.12 1.42 9.33
CA THR A 195 2.43 2.76 9.84
C THR A 195 2.50 3.74 8.68
N CYS A 196 1.70 4.81 8.76
CA CYS A 196 1.61 5.85 7.74
C CYS A 196 2.32 7.11 8.22
N GLY A 197 3.51 7.38 7.70
CA GLY A 197 4.31 8.56 8.02
C GLY A 197 4.22 9.64 6.95
N ILE A 198 4.38 10.89 7.35
CA ILE A 198 4.50 12.06 6.48
C ILE A 198 5.92 12.59 6.63
N ASN A 199 6.54 13.05 5.55
CA ASN A 199 7.88 13.63 5.58
C ASN A 199 7.84 15.05 6.16
N THR A 200 8.92 15.43 6.83
CA THR A 200 9.15 16.79 7.38
C THR A 200 8.83 17.86 6.34
N ASN A 201 8.31 18.98 6.79
CA ASN A 201 7.74 20.11 6.04
C ASN A 201 6.34 19.87 5.44
N TYR A 202 5.79 18.65 5.52
CA TYR A 202 4.43 18.32 5.10
C TYR A 202 3.59 17.77 6.26
N ASP A 203 4.19 17.60 7.44
CA ASP A 203 3.63 17.05 8.68
C ASP A 203 3.37 18.13 9.77
N ASP A 204 3.77 19.37 9.53
CA ASP A 204 3.55 20.48 10.47
C ASP A 204 2.16 21.11 10.30
N ILE A 205 1.40 21.24 11.39
CA ILE A 205 0.06 21.84 11.39
C ILE A 205 0.16 23.32 10.99
N ASN A 206 -0.69 23.76 10.06
CA ASN A 206 -0.76 25.12 9.51
C ASN A 206 0.50 25.60 8.78
N ALA A 207 1.46 24.72 8.50
CA ALA A 207 2.64 25.04 7.71
C ALA A 207 2.56 24.32 6.34
N TYR A 208 2.85 25.05 5.29
CA TYR A 208 2.73 24.58 3.91
C TYR A 208 4.09 24.68 3.23
N SER A 209 4.40 23.70 2.40
CA SER A 209 5.63 23.64 1.60
C SER A 209 5.34 23.30 0.15
N PHE A 210 6.17 23.82 -0.74
CA PHE A 210 6.17 23.41 -2.14
C PHE A 210 7.57 23.58 -2.74
N VAL A 211 8.05 22.56 -3.43
CA VAL A 211 9.31 22.64 -4.20
C VAL A 211 8.93 22.60 -5.68
N SER A 212 9.18 23.70 -6.38
CA SER A 212 8.79 23.85 -7.78
C SER A 212 9.76 23.15 -8.71
N ASP A 213 9.22 22.40 -9.69
CA ASP A 213 9.95 21.68 -10.74
C ASP A 213 10.94 20.58 -10.25
N VAL A 214 10.83 20.15 -9.02
CA VAL A 214 11.63 19.07 -8.45
C VAL A 214 10.73 17.93 -8.00
N THR A 215 11.11 16.67 -8.28
CA THR A 215 10.42 15.53 -7.69
C THR A 215 10.68 15.51 -6.19
N THR A 216 9.64 15.75 -5.42
CA THR A 216 9.72 15.92 -3.96
C THR A 216 8.92 14.84 -3.26
N THR A 217 9.56 14.07 -2.39
CA THR A 217 8.92 13.00 -1.61
C THR A 217 8.21 13.59 -0.40
N ILE A 218 6.92 13.29 -0.29
CA ILE A 218 6.04 13.79 0.78
C ILE A 218 5.69 12.74 1.82
N THR A 219 5.82 11.45 1.47
CA THR A 219 5.72 10.35 2.44
C THR A 219 6.76 9.28 2.15
N SER A 220 7.25 8.62 3.20
CA SER A 220 8.17 7.48 3.11
C SER A 220 7.72 6.41 4.10
N ILE A 221 7.20 5.32 3.58
CA ILE A 221 6.67 4.20 4.35
C ILE A 221 7.66 3.04 4.22
N THR A 222 8.14 2.51 5.33
CA THR A 222 9.26 1.56 5.39
C THR A 222 8.82 0.10 5.61
N ALA A 223 7.52 -0.17 5.54
CA ALA A 223 6.96 -1.51 5.68
C ALA A 223 5.63 -1.60 4.92
N ALA A 224 5.06 -2.80 4.83
CA ALA A 224 3.72 -3.01 4.28
C ALA A 224 2.70 -2.12 5.00
N ALA A 225 1.92 -1.36 4.25
CA ALA A 225 0.94 -0.44 4.81
C ALA A 225 -0.20 -0.12 3.83
N ASN A 226 -1.32 0.38 4.38
CA ASN A 226 -2.45 0.92 3.63
C ASN A 226 -2.84 2.26 4.26
N CYS A 227 -2.58 3.34 3.53
CA CYS A 227 -2.66 4.72 4.01
C CYS A 227 -3.57 5.56 3.13
N ILE A 228 -4.32 6.47 3.77
CA ILE A 228 -5.06 7.54 3.09
C ILE A 228 -4.58 8.86 3.68
N PHE A 229 -3.97 9.67 2.86
CA PHE A 229 -3.55 11.04 3.16
C PHE A 229 -4.54 12.03 2.55
N THR A 230 -4.66 13.21 3.14
CA THR A 230 -5.38 14.34 2.55
C THR A 230 -4.36 15.41 2.16
N ALA A 231 -4.16 15.60 0.86
CA ALA A 231 -3.32 16.68 0.36
C ALA A 231 -4.12 17.99 0.36
N SER A 232 -3.72 18.90 1.21
CA SER A 232 -4.28 20.25 1.34
C SER A 232 -3.44 21.24 0.54
N TYR A 233 -4.08 22.05 -0.26
CA TYR A 233 -3.47 23.11 -1.05
C TYR A 233 -3.90 24.46 -0.54
N VAL A 234 -2.96 25.39 -0.43
CA VAL A 234 -3.27 26.78 -0.09
C VAL A 234 -2.68 27.72 -1.15
N GLY A 235 -3.46 28.73 -1.52
CA GLY A 235 -3.03 29.79 -2.44
C GLY A 235 -3.39 31.16 -1.90
N ASN A 236 -2.41 32.03 -1.77
CA ASN A 236 -2.56 33.42 -1.39
C ASN A 236 -1.94 34.34 -2.44
N ILE A 237 -2.45 35.54 -2.55
CA ILE A 237 -1.93 36.61 -3.40
C ILE A 237 -1.63 37.87 -2.58
N SER A 238 -0.73 38.70 -3.10
CA SER A 238 -0.47 40.06 -2.58
C SER A 238 -1.14 41.12 -3.45
N SER A 239 -1.10 42.39 -3.01
CA SER A 239 -1.62 43.53 -3.76
C SER A 239 -0.89 43.79 -5.08
N VAL A 240 0.32 43.23 -5.28
CA VAL A 240 1.12 43.35 -6.50
C VAL A 240 1.04 42.13 -7.40
N THR A 241 0.29 41.11 -7.02
CA THR A 241 0.10 39.92 -7.86
C THR A 241 -0.71 40.30 -9.10
N PRO A 242 -0.21 40.10 -10.32
CA PRO A 242 -0.94 40.44 -11.54
C PRO A 242 -2.26 39.68 -11.66
N ALA A 243 -3.28 40.34 -12.21
CA ALA A 243 -4.55 39.67 -12.49
C ALA A 243 -4.37 38.58 -13.56
N GLY A 244 -5.02 37.43 -13.39
CA GLY A 244 -4.96 36.34 -14.34
C GLY A 244 -5.58 35.04 -13.81
N ALA A 245 -5.70 34.05 -14.69
CA ALA A 245 -6.08 32.70 -14.33
C ALA A 245 -4.81 31.89 -13.97
N TYR A 246 -4.62 31.64 -12.70
CA TYR A 246 -3.45 30.89 -12.20
C TYR A 246 -3.79 29.41 -12.12
N SER A 247 -2.94 28.58 -12.73
CA SER A 247 -3.09 27.14 -12.71
C SER A 247 -1.75 26.43 -12.63
N THR A 248 -1.76 25.18 -12.24
CA THR A 248 -0.61 24.26 -12.32
C THR A 248 -1.10 22.84 -12.53
N THR A 249 -0.19 21.99 -13.00
CA THR A 249 -0.40 20.54 -13.05
C THR A 249 0.63 19.87 -12.16
N LEU A 250 0.17 19.06 -11.23
CA LEU A 250 1.01 18.24 -10.35
C LEU A 250 0.89 16.78 -10.76
N THR A 251 2.03 16.12 -10.94
CA THR A 251 2.11 14.68 -11.15
C THR A 251 2.47 14.03 -9.83
N TYR A 252 1.58 13.20 -9.29
CA TYR A 252 1.88 12.35 -8.15
C TYR A 252 2.46 11.02 -8.61
N ILE A 253 3.48 10.56 -7.90
CA ILE A 253 4.24 9.37 -8.21
C ILE A 253 4.29 8.51 -6.96
N VAL A 254 3.85 7.26 -7.08
CA VAL A 254 4.06 6.27 -6.03
C VAL A 254 5.16 5.30 -6.47
N THR A 255 6.09 5.01 -5.59
CA THR A 255 7.19 4.08 -5.84
C THR A 255 7.22 3.02 -4.76
N GLY A 256 7.03 1.75 -5.14
CA GLY A 256 7.21 0.62 -4.23
C GLY A 256 8.68 0.30 -4.02
N THR A 257 9.03 -0.10 -2.81
CA THR A 257 10.37 -0.61 -2.46
C THR A 257 10.23 -2.11 -2.18
N PHE A 258 10.92 -2.94 -2.96
CA PHE A 258 10.77 -4.41 -2.95
C PHE A 258 12.04 -5.10 -2.48
#